data_a7c072c9df54e88481d5d54614fadb1d
#
_entry.id   a7c072c9df54e88481d5d54614fadb1d
#
_cell.length_a   1.000
_cell.length_b   1.000
_cell.length_c   1.000
_cell.angle_alpha   90.00
_cell.angle_beta   90.00
_cell.angle_gamma   90.00
#
_symmetry.space_group_name_H-M   'P 1'
#
loop_
_entity.id
_entity.type
_entity.pdbx_description
1 polymer ?
#
loop_
_entity_poly.entity_id
_entity_poly.type
_entity_poly.pdbx_seq_one_letter_code
_entity_poly.pdbx_strand_id
1 'polypeptide(L)'
;AAVGQRLQGVLIENRPALEVLLQHDSPQTLHFIDPPYLHGTRVMRSNGGYRCEMSDEDHGELLEVLLELRGMVIVSGYDSELYSGMLGDWRREETDSRIAAGRGTKVRREVAWINPACADALERVPGGLWA
;
A
#
# COMPACT_ATOMS: atom_id res chain seq x y z
N ALA A 1 -12.54 25.58 7.38
CA ALA A 1 -13.10 24.99 8.62
C ALA A 1 -13.30 23.48 8.51
N ALA A 2 -13.91 22.95 7.42
CA ALA A 2 -14.22 21.52 7.29
C ALA A 2 -12.99 20.60 7.29
N VAL A 3 -11.90 20.97 6.59
CA VAL A 3 -10.67 20.16 6.53
C VAL A 3 -9.99 20.06 7.89
N GLY A 4 -9.89 21.19 8.63
CA GLY A 4 -9.30 21.18 9.98
C GLY A 4 -10.09 20.32 10.97
N GLN A 5 -11.41 20.32 10.87
CA GLN A 5 -12.25 19.45 11.71
C GLN A 5 -12.05 17.96 11.36
N ARG A 6 -11.91 17.64 10.06
CA ARG A 6 -11.69 16.24 9.62
C ARG A 6 -10.34 15.69 10.08
N LEU A 7 -9.33 16.55 10.23
CA LEU A 7 -7.98 16.18 10.66
C LEU A 7 -7.77 16.23 12.18
N GLN A 8 -8.81 16.53 12.98
CA GLN A 8 -8.70 16.48 14.44
C GLN A 8 -8.37 15.04 14.88
N GLY A 9 -7.33 14.90 15.71
CA GLY A 9 -6.83 13.60 16.16
C GLY A 9 -5.88 12.89 15.18
N VAL A 10 -5.59 13.50 14.03
CA VAL A 10 -4.58 12.98 13.09
C VAL A 10 -3.19 13.46 13.50
N LEU A 11 -2.28 12.53 13.72
CA LEU A 11 -0.85 12.79 13.87
C LEU A 11 -0.18 12.73 12.50
N ILE A 12 0.54 13.79 12.16
CA ILE A 12 1.33 13.84 10.90
C ILE A 12 2.80 13.77 11.29
N GLU A 13 3.49 12.75 10.78
CA GLU A 13 4.91 12.54 11.03
C GLU A 13 5.72 12.67 9.72
N ASN A 14 6.88 13.33 9.82
CA ASN A 14 7.85 13.42 8.73
C ASN A 14 9.13 12.66 9.15
N ARG A 15 9.06 11.34 9.08
CA ARG A 15 10.10 10.41 9.51
C ARG A 15 10.21 9.25 8.50
N PRO A 16 11.29 8.46 8.53
CA PRO A 16 11.38 7.23 7.74
C PRO A 16 10.19 6.31 8.02
N ALA A 17 9.54 5.82 6.95
CA ALA A 17 8.31 5.04 7.08
C ALA A 17 8.49 3.77 7.92
N LEU A 18 9.63 3.07 7.79
CA LEU A 18 9.91 1.85 8.55
C LEU A 18 9.94 2.11 10.06
N GLU A 19 10.52 3.23 10.50
CA GLU A 19 10.52 3.62 11.91
C GLU A 19 9.11 3.87 12.44
N VAL A 20 8.28 4.56 11.65
CA VAL A 20 6.89 4.88 12.01
C VAL A 20 6.06 3.60 12.09
N LEU A 21 6.23 2.68 11.14
CA LEU A 21 5.54 1.39 11.14
C LEU A 21 5.85 0.59 12.40
N LEU A 22 7.13 0.43 12.73
CA LEU A 22 7.57 -0.33 13.90
C LEU A 22 7.13 0.33 15.21
N GLN A 23 7.17 1.67 15.28
CA GLN A 23 6.77 2.41 16.49
C GLN A 23 5.28 2.27 16.81
N HIS A 24 4.43 2.25 15.78
CA HIS A 24 2.96 2.23 15.94
C HIS A 24 2.36 0.83 15.78
N ASP A 25 3.20 -0.21 15.63
CA ASP A 25 2.71 -1.57 15.44
C ASP A 25 2.11 -2.14 16.73
N SER A 26 0.89 -2.62 16.60
CA SER A 26 0.18 -3.39 17.62
C SER A 26 -0.89 -4.28 16.96
N PRO A 27 -1.41 -5.31 17.65
CA PRO A 27 -2.49 -6.12 17.11
C PRO A 27 -3.78 -5.34 16.77
N GLN A 28 -3.95 -4.12 17.29
CA GLN A 28 -5.09 -3.24 17.02
C GLN A 28 -4.81 -2.20 15.93
N THR A 29 -3.57 -2.11 15.43
CA THR A 29 -3.20 -1.15 14.39
C THR A 29 -3.59 -1.68 13.02
N LEU A 30 -4.16 -0.82 12.18
CA LEU A 30 -4.28 -1.04 10.75
C LEU A 30 -3.27 -0.14 10.02
N HIS A 31 -2.32 -0.76 9.36
CA HIS A 31 -1.35 -0.11 8.48
C HIS A 31 -1.87 -0.12 7.05
N PHE A 32 -2.11 1.04 6.46
CA PHE A 32 -2.40 1.18 5.04
C PHE A 32 -1.18 1.77 4.35
N ILE A 33 -0.57 1.00 3.46
CA ILE A 33 0.72 1.29 2.84
C ILE A 33 0.51 1.54 1.34
N ASP A 34 0.84 2.75 0.90
CA ASP A 34 0.77 3.17 -0.51
C ASP A 34 2.14 3.73 -0.93
N PRO A 35 3.13 2.86 -1.19
CA PRO A 35 4.48 3.29 -1.52
C PRO A 35 4.57 3.84 -2.94
N PRO A 36 5.60 4.64 -3.27
CA PRO A 36 5.91 4.96 -4.66
C PRO A 36 6.07 3.67 -5.45
N TYR A 37 5.41 3.55 -6.60
CA TYR A 37 5.44 2.32 -7.40
C TYR A 37 6.83 2.04 -7.98
N LEU A 38 7.20 0.75 -8.06
CA LEU A 38 8.43 0.26 -8.68
C LEU A 38 8.71 0.88 -10.06
N HIS A 39 9.97 1.21 -10.35
CA HIS A 39 10.38 1.86 -11.59
C HIS A 39 9.96 1.08 -12.85
N GLY A 40 10.05 -0.24 -12.84
CA GLY A 40 9.66 -1.11 -13.96
C GLY A 40 8.17 -1.08 -14.29
N THR A 41 7.32 -0.65 -13.36
CA THR A 41 5.86 -0.62 -13.53
C THR A 41 5.32 0.76 -13.93
N ARG A 42 6.16 1.80 -13.93
CA ARG A 42 5.77 3.17 -14.30
C ARG A 42 5.87 3.44 -15.79
N VAL A 43 4.92 4.21 -16.32
CA VAL A 43 5.14 4.97 -17.57
C VAL A 43 5.87 6.24 -17.17
N MET A 44 7.16 6.34 -17.55
CA MET A 44 7.94 7.56 -17.37
C MET A 44 7.21 8.74 -18.04
N ARG A 45 6.67 9.65 -17.25
CA ARG A 45 6.35 10.99 -17.73
C ARG A 45 7.66 11.76 -17.77
N SER A 46 7.95 12.38 -18.87
CA SER A 46 9.20 13.14 -19.15
C SER A 46 9.46 14.34 -18.24
N ASN A 47 8.61 14.62 -17.25
CA ASN A 47 8.75 15.72 -16.31
C ASN A 47 8.38 15.28 -14.90
N GLY A 48 9.37 14.86 -14.14
CA GLY A 48 9.34 14.77 -12.69
C GLY A 48 8.86 13.43 -12.13
N GLY A 49 9.80 12.58 -11.72
CA GLY A 49 9.56 11.54 -10.72
C GLY A 49 9.17 12.12 -9.36
N TYR A 50 8.82 11.31 -8.39
CA TYR A 50 8.67 11.77 -7.01
C TYR A 50 10.01 12.32 -6.51
N ARG A 51 9.94 13.31 -5.63
CA ARG A 51 11.14 13.91 -5.01
C ARG A 51 11.92 12.90 -4.16
N CYS A 52 11.23 11.86 -3.70
CA CYS A 52 11.77 10.69 -3.01
C CYS A 52 11.23 9.45 -3.73
N GLU A 53 12.09 8.76 -4.48
CA GLU A 53 11.78 7.49 -5.13
C GLU A 53 12.33 6.36 -4.27
N MET A 54 11.69 5.20 -4.30
CA MET A 54 12.16 3.99 -3.65
C MET A 54 12.85 3.11 -4.69
N SER A 55 14.01 2.57 -4.36
CA SER A 55 14.69 1.53 -5.13
C SER A 55 14.00 0.17 -4.91
N ASP A 56 14.35 -0.81 -5.73
CA ASP A 56 13.87 -2.19 -5.54
C ASP A 56 14.36 -2.78 -4.21
N GLU A 57 15.54 -2.36 -3.73
CA GLU A 57 16.08 -2.71 -2.41
C GLU A 57 15.23 -2.10 -1.27
N ASP A 58 14.89 -0.80 -1.37
CA ASP A 58 14.01 -0.15 -0.40
C ASP A 58 12.63 -0.83 -0.35
N HIS A 59 12.10 -1.26 -1.49
CA HIS A 59 10.87 -2.04 -1.55
C HIS A 59 11.02 -3.41 -0.86
N GLY A 60 12.15 -4.09 -1.05
CA GLY A 60 12.47 -5.35 -0.38
C GLY A 60 12.49 -5.17 1.15
N GLU A 61 13.22 -4.18 1.66
CA GLU A 61 13.27 -3.86 3.09
C GLU A 61 11.88 -3.52 3.66
N LEU A 62 11.09 -2.74 2.93
CA LEU A 62 9.71 -2.46 3.33
C LEU A 62 8.90 -3.75 3.48
N LEU A 63 8.94 -4.63 2.48
CA LEU A 63 8.18 -5.87 2.49
C LEU A 63 8.62 -6.81 3.63
N GLU A 64 9.93 -6.90 3.92
CA GLU A 64 10.45 -7.65 5.06
C GLU A 64 9.85 -7.15 6.38
N VAL A 65 9.85 -5.83 6.60
CA VAL A 65 9.24 -5.23 7.79
C VAL A 65 7.74 -5.52 7.86
N LEU A 66 7.01 -5.42 6.74
CA LEU A 66 5.57 -5.67 6.71
C LEU A 66 5.21 -7.11 7.08
N LEU A 67 6.07 -8.09 6.72
CA LEU A 67 5.87 -9.50 7.08
C LEU A 67 6.01 -9.76 8.58
N GLU A 68 6.75 -8.92 9.31
CA GLU A 68 6.99 -9.05 10.75
C GLU A 68 5.98 -8.28 11.61
N LEU A 69 5.16 -7.40 11.03
CA LEU A 69 4.19 -6.61 11.78
C LEU A 69 3.11 -7.50 12.42
N ARG A 70 2.75 -7.17 13.67
CA ARG A 70 1.69 -7.85 14.42
C ARG A 70 0.30 -7.32 14.09
N GLY A 71 0.21 -6.12 13.52
CA GLY A 71 -1.02 -5.46 13.16
C GLY A 71 -1.62 -5.93 11.85
N MET A 72 -2.77 -5.37 11.53
CA MET A 72 -3.42 -5.54 10.24
C MET A 72 -2.67 -4.70 9.19
N VAL A 73 -2.43 -5.28 8.02
CA VAL A 73 -1.70 -4.59 6.94
C VAL A 73 -2.46 -4.71 5.62
N ILE A 74 -2.58 -3.60 4.91
CA ILE A 74 -3.02 -3.52 3.52
C ILE A 74 -1.95 -2.76 2.75
N VAL A 75 -1.44 -3.34 1.67
CA VAL A 75 -0.48 -2.70 0.75
C VAL A 75 -1.13 -2.52 -0.60
N SER A 76 -1.11 -1.30 -1.14
CA SER A 76 -1.56 -1.01 -2.51
C SER A 76 -0.37 -0.88 -3.45
N GLY A 77 -0.54 -1.31 -4.69
CA GLY A 77 0.50 -1.19 -5.71
C GLY A 77 0.13 -1.80 -7.04
N TYR A 78 1.10 -1.88 -7.94
CA TYR A 78 0.98 -2.64 -9.17
C TYR A 78 1.59 -4.03 -9.00
N ASP A 79 1.04 -4.99 -9.73
CA ASP A 79 1.59 -6.34 -9.76
C ASP A 79 3.06 -6.33 -10.18
N SER A 80 3.88 -7.05 -9.42
CA SER A 80 5.30 -7.23 -9.67
C SER A 80 5.78 -8.58 -9.11
N GLU A 81 6.83 -9.13 -9.69
CA GLU A 81 7.42 -10.38 -9.20
C GLU A 81 7.89 -10.28 -7.75
N LEU A 82 8.44 -9.13 -7.36
CA LEU A 82 8.89 -8.88 -5.99
C LEU A 82 7.74 -8.98 -4.98
N TYR A 83 6.66 -8.23 -5.21
CA TYR A 83 5.50 -8.22 -4.32
C TYR A 83 4.77 -9.55 -4.30
N SER A 84 4.51 -10.12 -5.48
CA SER A 84 3.83 -11.42 -5.60
C SER A 84 4.65 -12.56 -5.02
N GLY A 85 5.99 -12.48 -5.08
CA GLY A 85 6.87 -13.45 -4.47
C GLY A 85 6.93 -13.36 -2.95
N MET A 86 7.03 -12.16 -2.39
CA MET A 86 7.15 -11.96 -0.94
C MET A 86 5.81 -12.04 -0.21
N LEU A 87 4.73 -11.56 -0.82
CA LEU A 87 3.39 -11.51 -0.23
C LEU A 87 2.45 -12.60 -0.79
N GLY A 88 3.01 -13.71 -1.31
CA GLY A 88 2.24 -14.77 -1.97
C GLY A 88 1.17 -15.44 -1.10
N ASP A 89 1.36 -15.45 0.23
CA ASP A 89 0.41 -16.02 1.19
C ASP A 89 -0.65 -14.99 1.66
N TRP A 90 -0.54 -13.73 1.23
CA TRP A 90 -1.51 -12.71 1.58
C TRP A 90 -2.72 -12.75 0.64
N ARG A 91 -3.90 -12.42 1.17
CA ARG A 91 -5.10 -12.25 0.35
C ARG A 91 -4.85 -11.13 -0.65
N ARG A 92 -5.16 -11.39 -1.92
CA ARG A 92 -4.95 -10.48 -3.03
C ARG A 92 -6.29 -10.08 -3.63
N GLU A 93 -6.51 -8.76 -3.72
CA GLU A 93 -7.66 -8.16 -4.42
C GLU A 93 -7.15 -7.33 -5.59
N GLU A 94 -7.79 -7.42 -6.73
CA GLU A 94 -7.37 -6.75 -7.96
C GLU A 94 -8.48 -5.89 -8.54
N THR A 95 -8.10 -4.76 -9.12
CA THR A 95 -8.99 -3.90 -9.89
C THR A 95 -8.30 -3.33 -11.12
N ASP A 96 -9.06 -3.20 -12.20
CA ASP A 96 -8.54 -2.57 -13.41
C ASP A 96 -8.71 -1.05 -13.33
N SER A 97 -7.59 -0.35 -13.33
CA SER A 97 -7.53 1.11 -13.36
C SER A 97 -7.27 1.60 -14.79
N ARG A 98 -8.07 2.55 -15.25
CA ARG A 98 -7.92 3.18 -16.57
C ARG A 98 -7.09 4.46 -16.45
N ILE A 99 -5.88 4.44 -16.99
CA ILE A 99 -5.01 5.61 -17.00
C ILE A 99 -5.06 6.26 -18.39
N ALA A 100 -5.36 7.56 -18.42
CA ALA A 100 -5.23 8.36 -19.63
C ALA A 100 -3.74 8.49 -20.00
N ALA A 101 -3.28 7.77 -21.02
CA ALA A 101 -1.91 7.80 -21.49
C ALA A 101 -1.86 8.42 -22.89
N GLY A 102 -1.51 9.70 -23.00
CA GLY A 102 -1.21 10.40 -24.23
C GLY A 102 -2.23 10.20 -25.37
N ARG A 103 -2.03 9.23 -26.23
CA ARG A 103 -2.90 8.89 -27.36
C ARG A 103 -3.72 7.61 -27.16
N GLY A 104 -4.15 7.31 -25.93
CA GLY A 104 -4.96 6.11 -25.67
C GLY A 104 -5.19 5.88 -24.17
N THR A 105 -6.08 4.94 -23.87
CA THR A 105 -6.32 4.48 -22.50
C THR A 105 -5.50 3.22 -22.28
N LYS A 106 -4.58 3.25 -21.30
CA LYS A 106 -3.89 2.04 -20.85
C LYS A 106 -4.57 1.51 -19.61
N VAL A 107 -5.00 0.25 -19.65
CA VAL A 107 -5.50 -0.44 -18.47
C VAL A 107 -4.29 -0.90 -17.66
N ARG A 108 -4.30 -0.59 -16.36
CA ARG A 108 -3.36 -1.14 -15.40
C ARG A 108 -4.11 -1.87 -14.32
N ARG A 109 -3.52 -2.94 -13.85
CA ARG A 109 -4.06 -3.72 -12.76
C ARG A 109 -3.46 -3.20 -11.45
N GLU A 110 -4.32 -2.64 -10.63
CA GLU A 110 -3.99 -2.28 -9.26
C GLU A 110 -4.30 -3.45 -8.34
N VAL A 111 -3.43 -3.68 -7.38
CA VAL A 111 -3.50 -4.80 -6.46
C VAL A 111 -3.46 -4.29 -5.04
N ALA A 112 -4.30 -4.84 -4.19
CA ALA A 112 -4.20 -4.72 -2.74
C ALA A 112 -3.82 -6.08 -2.15
N TRP A 113 -2.70 -6.13 -1.44
CA TRP A 113 -2.30 -7.28 -0.63
C TRP A 113 -2.73 -7.05 0.81
N ILE A 114 -3.43 -8.02 1.38
CA ILE A 114 -4.06 -7.96 2.70
C ILE A 114 -3.47 -9.08 3.55
N ASN A 115 -2.81 -8.74 4.66
CA ASN A 115 -2.20 -9.75 5.50
C ASN A 115 -3.24 -10.63 6.21
N PRO A 116 -2.86 -11.82 6.71
CA PRO A 116 -3.80 -12.74 7.36
C PRO A 116 -4.58 -12.10 8.53
N ALA A 117 -3.93 -11.27 9.36
CA ALA A 117 -4.58 -10.61 10.48
C ALA A 117 -5.71 -9.67 10.02
N CYS A 118 -5.50 -8.94 8.92
CA CYS A 118 -6.50 -8.07 8.33
C CYS A 118 -7.61 -8.88 7.64
N ALA A 119 -7.27 -9.93 6.91
CA ALA A 119 -8.23 -10.81 6.25
C ALA A 119 -9.19 -11.44 7.27
N ASP A 120 -8.67 -11.99 8.37
CA ASP A 120 -9.46 -12.54 9.47
C ASP A 120 -10.37 -11.49 10.12
N ALA A 121 -9.89 -10.26 10.28
CA ALA A 121 -10.69 -9.16 10.82
C ALA A 121 -11.85 -8.79 9.90
N LEU A 122 -11.62 -8.76 8.59
CA LEU A 122 -12.65 -8.47 7.59
C LEU A 122 -13.76 -9.52 7.56
N GLU A 123 -13.44 -10.79 7.77
CA GLU A 123 -14.43 -11.87 7.81
C GLU A 123 -15.34 -11.81 9.04
N ARG A 124 -14.87 -11.19 10.13
CA ARG A 124 -15.65 -11.01 11.37
C ARG A 124 -16.63 -9.85 11.33
N VAL A 125 -16.54 -8.98 10.32
CA VAL A 125 -17.47 -7.83 10.17
C VAL A 125 -18.78 -8.35 9.56
N PRO A 126 -19.93 -8.30 10.29
CA PRO A 126 -21.20 -8.71 9.73
C PRO A 126 -21.58 -7.85 8.52
N GLY A 127 -21.74 -8.50 7.37
CA GLY A 127 -22.10 -7.82 6.13
C GLY A 127 -20.93 -7.53 5.17
N GLY A 128 -19.69 -7.72 5.61
CA GLY A 128 -18.50 -7.45 4.78
C GLY A 128 -18.32 -5.97 4.43
N LEU A 129 -17.12 -5.59 4.05
CA LEU A 129 -16.80 -4.20 3.65
C LEU A 129 -17.47 -3.78 2.32
N TRP A 130 -18.10 -4.72 1.62
CA TRP A 130 -18.66 -4.60 0.26
C TRP A 130 -20.12 -5.05 0.15
N ALA A 131 -20.79 -5.15 1.29
CA ALA A 131 -22.23 -5.45 1.31
C ALA A 131 -23.07 -4.21 1.10
#